data_e3932ac14f02faa5d8618ca6db705448
#
_entry.id   e3932ac14f02faa5d8618ca6db705448
#
_cell.length_a   1.000
_cell.length_b   1.000
_cell.length_c   1.000
_cell.angle_alpha   90.00
_cell.angle_beta   90.00
_cell.angle_gamma   90.00
#
_symmetry.space_group_name_H-M   'P 1'
#
loop_
_entity.id
_entity.type
_entity.pdbx_description
1 polymer ?
#
loop_
_entity_poly.entity_id
_entity_poly.type
_entity_poly.pdbx_seq_one_letter_code
_entity_poly.pdbx_strand_id
1 'polypeptide(L)'
;MKKTTAFQNSLIWFGAAVSLAEILTGTYFAPLGMGKGLLAIIVGHVIGCVLFFLAGLIGGRERKSAMETTKMSFGYRGGLLFALLNVLQLVGWTGIMIYDGAVATNGIFEVGVWVWSIVIGVLIIIWIAIGITNLGLLNKITMALLFVLTVVLCVVIFRGGNPGATATETMSFGAAVELAVSMPLSWLPVISDYTRESEKPFRSTLASTVTYGLVSCWMYVIGMGAAIFTGESDIAQIMLRAGLGIPALLILVLSTVTTTFLDAFSAGVSCESLSQKLNGRTVGIIVTVIGTIGACLFNMDDITNFLYLIGSVFAPMIAVQLTTYFILKKDSFKEAFDWPNLIVWLLGFIAYRLLMSVDLPVGNTLPAVVITMVLCYIVNKLVPSKA
;
A
#
# COMPACT_ATOMS: atom_id res chain seq x y z
N MET A 1 -9.90 -9.98 22.21
CA MET A 1 -10.25 -10.08 20.78
C MET A 1 -9.93 -11.49 20.26
N LYS A 2 -10.69 -11.99 19.28
CA LYS A 2 -10.44 -13.30 18.67
C LYS A 2 -9.19 -13.20 17.79
N LYS A 3 -8.20 -14.07 18.05
CA LYS A 3 -6.94 -14.06 17.29
C LYS A 3 -7.17 -14.46 15.83
N THR A 4 -6.39 -13.89 14.91
CA THR A 4 -6.48 -14.18 13.48
C THR A 4 -5.51 -15.28 13.07
N THR A 5 -5.93 -16.13 12.14
CA THR A 5 -5.10 -17.19 11.56
C THR A 5 -4.25 -16.67 10.38
N ALA A 6 -3.23 -17.42 9.98
CA ALA A 6 -2.44 -17.10 8.80
C ALA A 6 -3.31 -17.00 7.52
N PHE A 7 -4.30 -17.89 7.38
CA PHE A 7 -5.21 -17.87 6.24
C PHE A 7 -6.09 -16.61 6.20
N GLN A 8 -6.62 -16.17 7.36
CA GLN A 8 -7.38 -14.92 7.41
C GLN A 8 -6.53 -13.71 7.04
N ASN A 9 -5.28 -13.67 7.52
CA ASN A 9 -4.33 -12.63 7.14
C ASN A 9 -4.02 -12.67 5.63
N SER A 10 -3.81 -13.86 5.04
CA SER A 10 -3.62 -13.99 3.58
C SER A 10 -4.81 -13.45 2.79
N LEU A 11 -6.05 -13.72 3.23
CA LEU A 11 -7.25 -13.20 2.54
C LEU A 11 -7.34 -11.67 2.58
N ILE A 12 -6.96 -11.05 3.70
CA ILE A 12 -6.92 -9.58 3.82
C ILE A 12 -5.93 -9.03 2.79
N TRP A 13 -4.71 -9.56 2.75
CA TRP A 13 -3.65 -9.06 1.88
C TRP A 13 -3.82 -9.48 0.41
N PHE A 14 -4.55 -10.55 0.13
CA PHE A 14 -5.06 -10.83 -1.22
C PHE A 14 -5.99 -9.72 -1.69
N GLY A 15 -6.97 -9.33 -0.84
CA GLY A 15 -7.90 -8.25 -1.17
C GLY A 15 -7.22 -6.89 -1.32
N ALA A 16 -6.21 -6.59 -0.50
CA ALA A 16 -5.41 -5.37 -0.63
C ALA A 16 -4.68 -5.29 -1.97
N ALA A 17 -4.10 -6.42 -2.42
CA ALA A 17 -3.32 -6.49 -3.66
C ALA A 17 -4.20 -6.50 -4.91
N VAL A 18 -5.43 -7.03 -4.87
CA VAL A 18 -6.35 -6.97 -6.02
C VAL A 18 -7.03 -5.61 -6.07
N SER A 19 -6.34 -4.62 -6.60
CA SER A 19 -6.84 -3.25 -6.71
C SER A 19 -6.61 -2.65 -8.09
N LEU A 20 -7.43 -1.65 -8.42
CA LEU A 20 -7.25 -0.87 -9.65
C LEU A 20 -5.93 -0.11 -9.66
N ALA A 21 -5.51 0.45 -8.51
CA ALA A 21 -4.25 1.17 -8.40
C ALA A 21 -3.04 0.28 -8.75
N GLU A 22 -3.06 -1.01 -8.35
CA GLU A 22 -2.02 -1.97 -8.71
C GLU A 22 -1.97 -2.21 -10.23
N ILE A 23 -3.13 -2.40 -10.87
CA ILE A 23 -3.23 -2.62 -12.32
C ILE A 23 -2.82 -1.33 -13.06
N LEU A 24 -3.31 -0.17 -12.64
CA LEU A 24 -2.98 1.11 -13.24
C LEU A 24 -1.47 1.38 -13.16
N THR A 25 -0.87 1.19 -11.98
CA THR A 25 0.58 1.32 -11.81
C THR A 25 1.35 0.36 -12.73
N GLY A 26 0.84 -0.86 -12.92
CA GLY A 26 1.39 -1.82 -13.87
C GLY A 26 1.46 -1.33 -15.30
N THR A 27 0.50 -0.49 -15.76
CA THR A 27 0.50 0.06 -17.13
C THR A 27 1.74 0.93 -17.41
N TYR A 28 2.27 1.60 -16.39
CA TYR A 28 3.46 2.45 -16.51
C TYR A 28 4.74 1.68 -16.86
N PHE A 29 4.75 0.35 -16.71
CA PHE A 29 5.89 -0.50 -17.06
C PHE A 29 5.96 -0.87 -18.55
N ALA A 30 4.91 -0.61 -19.30
CA ALA A 30 4.83 -0.94 -20.73
C ALA A 30 6.01 -0.38 -21.56
N PRO A 31 6.53 0.85 -21.33
CA PRO A 31 7.69 1.39 -22.07
C PRO A 31 8.97 0.56 -21.97
N LEU A 32 9.13 -0.25 -20.91
CA LEU A 32 10.27 -1.15 -20.74
C LEU A 32 10.15 -2.45 -21.55
N GLY A 33 8.97 -2.74 -22.08
CA GLY A 33 8.63 -4.02 -22.67
C GLY A 33 8.51 -5.15 -21.62
N MET A 34 7.95 -6.29 -22.03
CA MET A 34 7.58 -7.39 -21.13
C MET A 34 8.75 -7.92 -20.28
N GLY A 35 9.93 -8.13 -20.87
CA GLY A 35 11.05 -8.75 -20.17
C GLY A 35 11.68 -7.88 -19.09
N LYS A 36 12.07 -6.65 -19.43
CA LYS A 36 12.65 -5.69 -18.46
C LYS A 36 11.59 -5.25 -17.44
N GLY A 37 10.35 -5.01 -17.87
CA GLY A 37 9.25 -4.65 -17.00
C GLY A 37 8.97 -5.72 -15.94
N LEU A 38 8.88 -7.00 -16.36
CA LEU A 38 8.70 -8.12 -15.41
C LEU A 38 9.84 -8.22 -14.40
N LEU A 39 11.10 -8.04 -14.85
CA LEU A 39 12.25 -8.05 -13.96
C LEU A 39 12.19 -6.91 -12.95
N ALA A 40 11.83 -5.69 -13.37
CA ALA A 40 11.68 -4.55 -12.48
C ALA A 40 10.55 -4.75 -11.45
N ILE A 41 9.42 -5.31 -11.87
CA ILE A 41 8.30 -5.67 -10.98
C ILE A 41 8.78 -6.65 -9.90
N ILE A 42 9.44 -7.74 -10.29
CA ILE A 42 9.91 -8.77 -9.35
C ILE A 42 10.94 -8.19 -8.38
N VAL A 43 11.96 -7.49 -8.89
CA VAL A 43 13.02 -6.89 -8.04
C VAL A 43 12.43 -5.91 -7.04
N GLY A 44 11.56 -5.00 -7.51
CA GLY A 44 10.94 -4.01 -6.64
C GLY A 44 10.04 -4.63 -5.56
N HIS A 45 9.19 -5.60 -5.94
CA HIS A 45 8.35 -6.30 -4.97
C HIS A 45 9.16 -7.11 -3.96
N VAL A 46 10.27 -7.75 -4.36
CA VAL A 46 11.15 -8.44 -3.40
C VAL A 46 11.71 -7.46 -2.37
N ILE A 47 12.22 -6.31 -2.80
CA ILE A 47 12.74 -5.27 -1.89
C ILE A 47 11.64 -4.78 -0.95
N GLY A 48 10.51 -4.35 -1.50
CA GLY A 48 9.39 -3.81 -0.72
C GLY A 48 8.79 -4.85 0.23
N CYS A 49 8.61 -6.09 -0.22
CA CYS A 49 8.05 -7.17 0.60
C CYS A 49 8.99 -7.60 1.74
N VAL A 50 10.30 -7.53 1.58
CA VAL A 50 11.23 -7.77 2.70
C VAL A 50 11.01 -6.73 3.81
N LEU A 51 10.91 -5.45 3.46
CA LEU A 51 10.63 -4.39 4.43
C LEU A 51 9.25 -4.55 5.07
N PHE A 52 8.26 -4.85 4.27
CA PHE A 52 6.88 -5.11 4.68
C PHE A 52 6.78 -6.30 5.66
N PHE A 53 7.48 -7.40 5.38
CA PHE A 53 7.57 -8.55 6.28
C PHE A 53 8.18 -8.17 7.63
N LEU A 54 9.31 -7.46 7.61
CA LEU A 54 10.02 -7.10 8.84
C LEU A 54 9.19 -6.14 9.70
N ALA A 55 8.50 -5.17 9.08
CA ALA A 55 7.57 -4.28 9.78
C ALA A 55 6.42 -5.05 10.45
N GLY A 56 5.76 -5.93 9.70
CA GLY A 56 4.67 -6.74 10.21
C GLY A 56 5.10 -7.72 11.30
N LEU A 57 6.35 -8.20 11.24
CA LEU A 57 6.91 -9.08 12.26
C LEU A 57 7.13 -8.35 13.59
N ILE A 58 7.54 -7.07 13.57
CA ILE A 58 7.63 -6.23 14.77
C ILE A 58 6.25 -6.15 15.43
N GLY A 59 5.22 -5.70 14.71
CA GLY A 59 3.88 -5.56 15.26
C GLY A 59 3.28 -6.86 15.77
N GLY A 60 3.51 -7.97 15.04
CA GLY A 60 3.04 -9.28 15.47
C GLY A 60 3.71 -9.81 16.74
N ARG A 61 5.01 -9.54 16.93
CA ARG A 61 5.76 -9.92 18.15
C ARG A 61 5.38 -9.06 19.34
N GLU A 62 5.31 -7.74 19.14
CA GLU A 62 5.04 -6.76 20.17
C GLU A 62 3.55 -6.61 20.50
N ARG A 63 2.65 -7.20 19.69
CA ARG A 63 1.20 -7.05 19.83
C ARG A 63 0.75 -5.58 19.77
N LYS A 64 1.45 -4.78 18.97
CA LYS A 64 1.22 -3.34 18.83
C LYS A 64 0.81 -3.01 17.40
N SER A 65 -0.01 -1.96 17.23
CA SER A 65 -0.33 -1.40 15.92
C SER A 65 0.92 -0.83 15.25
N ALA A 66 0.87 -0.57 13.95
CA ALA A 66 2.00 -0.03 13.21
C ALA A 66 2.49 1.28 13.84
N MET A 67 1.60 2.20 14.15
CA MET A 67 1.97 3.48 14.73
C MET A 67 2.38 3.39 16.22
N GLU A 68 1.97 2.36 16.94
CA GLU A 68 2.50 2.10 18.28
C GLU A 68 3.91 1.54 18.26
N THR A 69 4.28 0.76 17.22
CA THR A 69 5.66 0.29 17.08
C THR A 69 6.64 1.43 16.77
N THR A 70 6.20 2.52 16.13
CA THR A 70 7.06 3.70 15.90
C THR A 70 7.49 4.36 17.21
N LYS A 71 6.62 4.33 18.23
CA LYS A 71 6.94 4.90 19.56
C LYS A 71 8.12 4.18 20.23
N MET A 72 8.35 2.91 19.91
CA MET A 72 9.50 2.15 20.43
C MET A 72 10.84 2.67 19.88
N SER A 73 10.83 3.28 18.71
CA SER A 73 12.03 3.78 18.04
C SER A 73 12.23 5.29 18.18
N PHE A 74 11.13 6.06 18.27
CA PHE A 74 11.17 7.51 18.22
C PHE A 74 10.72 8.19 19.53
N GLY A 75 10.35 7.40 20.54
CA GLY A 75 9.73 7.89 21.75
C GLY A 75 8.22 8.09 21.62
N TYR A 76 7.49 8.14 22.77
CA TYR A 76 6.04 8.12 22.73
C TYR A 76 5.41 9.36 22.05
N ARG A 77 6.04 10.53 22.13
CA ARG A 77 5.63 11.76 21.40
C ARG A 77 6.21 11.82 20.00
N GLY A 78 7.47 11.37 19.83
CA GLY A 78 8.10 11.31 18.50
C GLY A 78 7.36 10.39 17.53
N GLY A 79 6.83 9.27 18.02
CA GLY A 79 6.00 8.36 17.24
C GLY A 79 4.66 8.98 16.77
N LEU A 80 4.15 10.01 17.46
CA LEU A 80 2.91 10.70 17.02
C LEU A 80 3.06 11.42 15.68
N LEU A 81 4.27 11.89 15.35
CA LEU A 81 4.56 12.45 14.03
C LEU A 81 4.22 11.45 12.92
N PHE A 82 4.69 10.22 13.07
CA PHE A 82 4.44 9.16 12.06
C PHE A 82 2.99 8.72 12.03
N ALA A 83 2.31 8.71 13.18
CA ALA A 83 0.87 8.44 13.23
C ALA A 83 0.07 9.50 12.47
N LEU A 84 0.42 10.78 12.61
CA LEU A 84 -0.20 11.87 11.84
C LEU A 84 0.08 11.74 10.34
N LEU A 85 1.35 11.50 9.96
CA LEU A 85 1.74 11.33 8.55
C LEU A 85 1.06 10.11 7.93
N ASN A 86 0.86 9.03 8.70
CA ASN A 86 0.14 7.86 8.25
C ASN A 86 -1.35 8.13 8.04
N VAL A 87 -1.99 8.88 8.94
CA VAL A 87 -3.39 9.29 8.73
C VAL A 87 -3.53 10.12 7.46
N LEU A 88 -2.62 11.07 7.23
CA LEU A 88 -2.63 11.91 6.03
C LEU A 88 -2.49 11.09 4.74
N GLN A 89 -1.55 10.12 4.71
CA GLN A 89 -1.43 9.25 3.54
C GLN A 89 -2.67 8.39 3.31
N LEU A 90 -3.30 7.88 4.38
CA LEU A 90 -4.49 7.03 4.27
C LEU A 90 -5.73 7.81 3.84
N VAL A 91 -5.83 9.10 4.20
CA VAL A 91 -6.82 10.02 3.61
C VAL A 91 -6.57 10.19 2.11
N GLY A 92 -5.31 10.39 1.71
CA GLY A 92 -4.92 10.49 0.31
C GLY A 92 -5.27 9.22 -0.46
N TRP A 93 -4.87 8.04 0.04
CA TRP A 93 -5.22 6.75 -0.56
C TRP A 93 -6.72 6.55 -0.67
N THR A 94 -7.48 6.86 0.40
CA THR A 94 -8.95 6.75 0.37
C THR A 94 -9.55 7.58 -0.77
N GLY A 95 -9.07 8.81 -0.97
CA GLY A 95 -9.52 9.68 -2.06
C GLY A 95 -9.14 9.13 -3.44
N ILE A 96 -7.87 8.77 -3.65
CA ILE A 96 -7.35 8.20 -4.90
C ILE A 96 -8.12 6.93 -5.29
N MET A 97 -8.27 5.99 -4.37
CA MET A 97 -8.95 4.72 -4.64
C MET A 97 -10.43 4.92 -4.98
N ILE A 98 -11.13 5.85 -4.29
CA ILE A 98 -12.52 6.18 -4.63
C ILE A 98 -12.59 6.81 -6.02
N TYR A 99 -11.68 7.73 -6.35
CA TYR A 99 -11.60 8.38 -7.65
C TYR A 99 -11.35 7.39 -8.78
N ASP A 100 -10.31 6.55 -8.67
CA ASP A 100 -9.97 5.53 -9.67
C ASP A 100 -11.13 4.54 -9.88
N GLY A 101 -11.73 4.08 -8.78
CA GLY A 101 -12.92 3.21 -8.85
C GLY A 101 -14.10 3.89 -9.53
N ALA A 102 -14.33 5.17 -9.25
CA ALA A 102 -15.43 5.94 -9.86
C ALA A 102 -15.19 6.19 -11.35
N VAL A 103 -13.96 6.52 -11.76
CA VAL A 103 -13.58 6.71 -13.17
C VAL A 103 -13.77 5.40 -13.93
N ALA A 104 -13.22 4.29 -13.44
CA ALA A 104 -13.34 2.99 -14.08
C ALA A 104 -14.81 2.53 -14.18
N THR A 105 -15.59 2.75 -13.12
CA THR A 105 -17.01 2.38 -13.09
C THR A 105 -17.83 3.24 -14.05
N ASN A 106 -17.52 4.55 -14.12
CA ASN A 106 -18.18 5.47 -15.05
C ASN A 106 -17.86 5.14 -16.50
N GLY A 107 -16.69 4.57 -16.80
CA GLY A 107 -16.34 4.08 -18.14
C GLY A 107 -17.23 2.92 -18.62
N ILE A 108 -17.87 2.18 -17.69
CA ILE A 108 -18.83 1.11 -18.01
C ILE A 108 -20.26 1.62 -18.03
N PHE A 109 -20.62 2.48 -17.07
CA PHE A 109 -21.97 3.04 -16.93
C PHE A 109 -21.91 4.54 -16.64
N GLU A 110 -22.12 5.33 -17.68
CA GLU A 110 -21.91 6.79 -17.71
C GLU A 110 -23.05 7.54 -16.99
N VAL A 111 -22.92 7.73 -15.67
CA VAL A 111 -23.83 8.58 -14.86
C VAL A 111 -23.11 9.77 -14.23
N GLY A 112 -21.79 9.86 -14.43
CA GLY A 112 -20.92 10.88 -13.87
C GLY A 112 -20.00 10.32 -12.75
N VAL A 113 -18.71 10.68 -12.82
CA VAL A 113 -17.68 10.22 -11.86
C VAL A 113 -18.06 10.58 -10.43
N TRP A 114 -18.60 11.78 -10.19
CA TRP A 114 -19.02 12.22 -8.86
C TRP A 114 -20.14 11.33 -8.25
N VAL A 115 -21.06 10.80 -9.11
CA VAL A 115 -22.12 9.88 -8.64
C VAL A 115 -21.50 8.59 -8.15
N TRP A 116 -20.58 8.02 -8.92
CA TRP A 116 -19.87 6.80 -8.54
C TRP A 116 -18.97 6.99 -7.32
N SER A 117 -18.32 8.16 -7.18
CA SER A 117 -17.56 8.50 -5.98
C SER A 117 -18.43 8.47 -4.73
N ILE A 118 -19.64 9.03 -4.79
CA ILE A 118 -20.59 8.98 -3.67
C ILE A 118 -21.05 7.54 -3.40
N VAL A 119 -21.42 6.78 -4.44
CA VAL A 119 -21.86 5.39 -4.29
C VAL A 119 -20.78 4.54 -3.61
N ILE A 120 -19.53 4.61 -4.09
CA ILE A 120 -18.40 3.87 -3.54
C ILE A 120 -18.14 4.33 -2.09
N GLY A 121 -18.12 5.64 -1.83
CA GLY A 121 -17.93 6.17 -0.48
C GLY A 121 -18.99 5.69 0.52
N VAL A 122 -20.27 5.69 0.13
CA VAL A 122 -21.37 5.14 0.94
C VAL A 122 -21.19 3.65 1.21
N LEU A 123 -20.79 2.87 0.19
CA LEU A 123 -20.53 1.44 0.37
C LEU A 123 -19.37 1.18 1.33
N ILE A 124 -18.29 1.97 1.28
CA ILE A 124 -17.17 1.88 2.23
C ILE A 124 -17.66 2.19 3.64
N ILE A 125 -18.47 3.24 3.84
CA ILE A 125 -19.06 3.57 5.15
C ILE A 125 -19.92 2.42 5.69
N ILE A 126 -20.74 1.80 4.85
CA ILE A 126 -21.55 0.62 5.22
C ILE A 126 -20.61 -0.52 5.63
N TRP A 127 -19.53 -0.75 4.89
CA TRP A 127 -18.54 -1.80 5.20
C TRP A 127 -17.87 -1.56 6.55
N ILE A 128 -17.46 -0.31 6.84
CA ILE A 128 -16.94 0.10 8.16
C ILE A 128 -18.00 -0.12 9.24
N ALA A 129 -19.27 0.20 8.94
CA ALA A 129 -20.37 0.06 9.88
C ALA A 129 -20.67 -1.40 10.26
N ILE A 130 -20.55 -2.35 9.34
CA ILE A 130 -20.68 -3.79 9.59
C ILE A 130 -19.49 -4.31 10.41
N GLY A 131 -18.29 -3.82 10.12
CA GLY A 131 -17.05 -4.16 10.79
C GLY A 131 -16.41 -5.45 10.28
N ILE A 132 -15.07 -5.49 10.32
CA ILE A 132 -14.22 -6.54 9.72
C ILE A 132 -14.53 -7.97 10.24
N THR A 133 -14.97 -8.10 11.48
CA THR A 133 -15.27 -9.40 12.11
C THR A 133 -16.55 -10.03 11.60
N ASN A 134 -17.50 -9.23 11.12
CA ASN A 134 -18.81 -9.68 10.66
C ASN A 134 -18.86 -9.93 9.14
N LEU A 135 -17.84 -9.50 8.41
CA LEU A 135 -17.72 -9.64 6.95
C LEU A 135 -17.18 -11.01 6.49
N GLY A 136 -16.96 -11.97 7.40
CA GLY A 136 -16.20 -13.19 7.13
C GLY A 136 -16.66 -13.99 5.90
N LEU A 137 -17.97 -14.19 5.68
CA LEU A 137 -18.50 -14.89 4.51
C LEU A 137 -18.50 -13.98 3.28
N LEU A 138 -18.97 -12.74 3.42
CA LEU A 138 -19.01 -11.76 2.32
C LEU A 138 -17.61 -11.50 1.77
N ASN A 139 -16.61 -11.32 2.65
CA ASN A 139 -15.23 -11.14 2.24
C ASN A 139 -14.71 -12.34 1.44
N LYS A 140 -15.00 -13.58 1.87
CA LYS A 140 -14.58 -14.79 1.12
C LYS A 140 -15.22 -14.85 -0.26
N ILE A 141 -16.50 -14.54 -0.39
CA ILE A 141 -17.21 -14.51 -1.68
C ILE A 141 -16.60 -13.44 -2.57
N THR A 142 -16.41 -12.22 -2.05
CA THR A 142 -15.79 -11.11 -2.80
C THR A 142 -14.38 -11.48 -3.27
N MET A 143 -13.54 -12.05 -2.40
CA MET A 143 -12.19 -12.48 -2.79
C MET A 143 -12.21 -13.58 -3.87
N ALA A 144 -13.15 -14.52 -3.81
CA ALA A 144 -13.29 -15.55 -4.85
C ALA A 144 -13.73 -14.93 -6.19
N LEU A 145 -14.66 -13.99 -6.18
CA LEU A 145 -15.09 -13.26 -7.38
C LEU A 145 -13.95 -12.43 -7.97
N LEU A 146 -13.20 -11.72 -7.12
CA LEU A 146 -12.03 -10.95 -7.54
C LEU A 146 -10.95 -11.85 -8.16
N PHE A 147 -10.69 -13.02 -7.57
CA PHE A 147 -9.76 -13.99 -8.15
C PHE A 147 -10.21 -14.43 -9.55
N VAL A 148 -11.47 -14.81 -9.71
CA VAL A 148 -12.03 -15.18 -11.02
C VAL A 148 -11.88 -14.04 -12.01
N LEU A 149 -12.15 -12.78 -11.60
CA LEU A 149 -11.97 -11.62 -12.46
C LEU A 149 -10.52 -11.48 -12.94
N THR A 150 -9.54 -11.57 -12.03
CA THR A 150 -8.13 -11.42 -12.39
C THR A 150 -7.70 -12.48 -13.40
N VAL A 151 -8.21 -13.72 -13.27
CA VAL A 151 -7.98 -14.79 -14.24
C VAL A 151 -8.62 -14.45 -15.59
N VAL A 152 -9.86 -13.96 -15.59
CA VAL A 152 -10.55 -13.57 -16.84
C VAL A 152 -9.80 -12.43 -17.52
N LEU A 153 -9.41 -11.38 -16.80
CA LEU A 153 -8.61 -10.28 -17.33
C LEU A 153 -7.31 -10.76 -17.94
N CYS A 154 -6.59 -11.62 -17.22
CA CYS A 154 -5.35 -12.22 -17.70
C CYS A 154 -5.57 -12.95 -19.03
N VAL A 155 -6.60 -13.81 -19.11
CA VAL A 155 -6.92 -14.56 -20.34
C VAL A 155 -7.27 -13.62 -21.47
N VAL A 156 -8.10 -12.59 -21.25
CA VAL A 156 -8.52 -11.63 -22.27
C VAL A 156 -7.32 -10.86 -22.81
N ILE A 157 -6.49 -10.32 -21.93
CA ILE A 157 -5.32 -9.52 -22.32
C ILE A 157 -4.31 -10.33 -23.12
N PHE A 158 -3.95 -11.52 -22.63
CA PHE A 158 -2.89 -12.33 -23.25
C PHE A 158 -3.35 -13.18 -24.44
N ARG A 159 -4.66 -13.39 -24.65
CA ARG A 159 -5.19 -14.04 -25.85
C ARG A 159 -5.30 -13.13 -27.08
N GLY A 160 -5.49 -11.81 -26.86
CA GLY A 160 -5.78 -10.85 -27.95
C GLY A 160 -4.54 -10.29 -28.64
N GLY A 161 -3.34 -10.62 -28.20
CA GLY A 161 -2.22 -9.75 -28.41
C GLY A 161 -1.28 -10.06 -29.56
N ASN A 162 -1.25 -9.17 -30.51
CA ASN A 162 -0.03 -8.84 -31.23
C ASN A 162 0.73 -7.81 -30.37
N PRO A 163 1.99 -8.03 -29.93
CA PRO A 163 2.72 -7.03 -29.18
C PRO A 163 2.95 -5.80 -30.07
N GLY A 164 1.99 -4.86 -30.03
CA GLY A 164 2.01 -3.67 -30.87
C GLY A 164 2.88 -2.54 -30.33
N ALA A 165 3.23 -2.58 -29.07
CA ALA A 165 4.07 -1.55 -28.46
C ALA A 165 5.55 -1.98 -28.47
N THR A 166 6.35 -1.36 -29.32
CA THR A 166 7.80 -1.36 -29.20
C THR A 166 8.18 -0.62 -27.92
N ALA A 167 9.09 -1.18 -27.13
CA ALA A 167 9.65 -0.50 -25.97
C ALA A 167 10.15 0.90 -26.38
N THR A 168 9.60 1.94 -25.76
CA THR A 168 9.93 3.34 -26.10
C THR A 168 10.97 3.93 -25.15
N GLU A 169 11.39 3.16 -24.12
CA GLU A 169 12.38 3.53 -23.09
C GLU A 169 12.18 4.93 -22.46
N THR A 170 10.93 5.37 -22.32
CA THR A 170 10.61 6.64 -21.65
C THR A 170 10.73 6.55 -20.13
N MET A 171 10.86 5.34 -19.56
CA MET A 171 11.07 5.06 -18.14
C MET A 171 12.37 4.30 -17.95
N SER A 172 13.23 4.73 -17.01
CA SER A 172 14.44 3.98 -16.67
C SER A 172 14.09 2.70 -15.87
N PHE A 173 14.99 1.71 -15.91
CA PHE A 173 14.83 0.49 -15.13
C PHE A 173 14.78 0.78 -13.62
N GLY A 174 15.62 1.72 -13.14
CA GLY A 174 15.67 2.12 -11.74
C GLY A 174 14.38 2.79 -11.28
N ALA A 175 13.80 3.68 -12.09
CA ALA A 175 12.49 4.30 -11.80
C ALA A 175 11.37 3.25 -11.74
N ALA A 176 11.39 2.25 -12.61
CA ALA A 176 10.45 1.16 -12.59
C ALA A 176 10.60 0.28 -11.34
N VAL A 177 11.83 -0.06 -10.94
CA VAL A 177 12.08 -0.77 -9.68
C VAL A 177 11.54 0.04 -8.50
N GLU A 178 11.81 1.35 -8.44
CA GLU A 178 11.31 2.23 -7.38
C GLU A 178 9.79 2.24 -7.30
N LEU A 179 9.12 2.35 -8.45
CA LEU A 179 7.66 2.33 -8.51
C LEU A 179 7.10 0.99 -8.02
N ALA A 180 7.77 -0.12 -8.34
CA ALA A 180 7.38 -1.44 -7.84
C ALA A 180 7.68 -1.66 -6.34
N VAL A 181 8.73 -1.02 -5.79
CA VAL A 181 9.01 -1.00 -4.33
C VAL A 181 7.95 -0.19 -3.59
N SER A 182 7.54 0.93 -4.17
CA SER A 182 6.70 1.94 -3.50
C SER A 182 5.32 1.40 -3.12
N MET A 183 4.79 0.44 -3.87
CA MET A 183 3.46 -0.11 -3.59
C MET A 183 3.43 -0.96 -2.30
N PRO A 184 4.23 -2.02 -2.11
CA PRO A 184 4.31 -2.68 -0.81
C PRO A 184 4.81 -1.75 0.32
N LEU A 185 5.62 -0.73 -0.01
CA LEU A 185 6.07 0.26 0.95
C LEU A 185 4.92 1.15 1.47
N SER A 186 3.92 1.45 0.66
CA SER A 186 2.74 2.22 1.08
C SER A 186 1.90 1.49 2.13
N TRP A 187 1.89 0.16 2.10
CA TRP A 187 1.22 -0.70 3.07
C TRP A 187 2.04 -1.00 4.32
N LEU A 188 3.33 -0.67 4.31
CA LEU A 188 4.24 -0.93 5.43
C LEU A 188 3.78 -0.27 6.73
N PRO A 189 3.31 1.00 6.75
CA PRO A 189 2.86 1.65 7.97
C PRO A 189 1.51 1.15 8.50
N VAL A 190 0.94 0.10 7.92
CA VAL A 190 -0.36 -0.45 8.36
C VAL A 190 -0.35 -1.96 8.57
N ILE A 191 0.66 -2.72 8.09
CA ILE A 191 0.67 -4.19 8.21
C ILE A 191 0.54 -4.66 9.66
N SER A 192 1.17 -3.96 10.59
CA SER A 192 1.15 -4.33 12.01
C SER A 192 -0.24 -4.20 12.64
N ASP A 193 -1.15 -3.41 12.07
CA ASP A 193 -2.54 -3.30 12.52
C ASP A 193 -3.28 -4.62 12.40
N TYR A 194 -2.87 -5.46 11.46
CA TYR A 194 -3.43 -6.78 11.19
C TYR A 194 -2.64 -7.90 11.85
N THR A 195 -1.30 -7.83 11.83
CA THR A 195 -0.45 -8.89 12.37
C THR A 195 -0.38 -8.91 13.90
N ARG A 196 -0.66 -7.79 14.58
CA ARG A 196 -0.72 -7.72 16.06
C ARG A 196 -1.71 -8.71 16.67
N GLU A 197 -2.80 -9.02 15.97
CA GLU A 197 -3.85 -9.93 16.43
C GLU A 197 -3.61 -11.39 16.00
N SER A 198 -2.51 -11.70 15.34
CA SER A 198 -2.25 -13.03 14.80
C SER A 198 -1.93 -14.06 15.89
N GLU A 199 -2.40 -15.30 15.71
CA GLU A 199 -2.06 -16.41 16.61
C GLU A 199 -0.56 -16.74 16.56
N LYS A 200 0.00 -16.77 15.35
CA LYS A 200 1.39 -17.12 15.05
C LYS A 200 2.05 -15.99 14.26
N PRO A 201 2.66 -14.98 14.91
CA PRO A 201 3.16 -13.77 14.27
C PRO A 201 4.00 -14.02 13.02
N PHE A 202 5.03 -14.87 13.11
CA PHE A 202 5.92 -15.16 11.99
C PHE A 202 5.15 -15.76 10.79
N ARG A 203 4.33 -16.80 11.04
CA ARG A 203 3.59 -17.50 9.97
C ARG A 203 2.55 -16.60 9.33
N SER A 204 1.83 -15.82 10.13
CA SER A 204 0.81 -14.91 9.62
C SER A 204 1.42 -13.77 8.83
N THR A 205 2.53 -13.18 9.31
CA THR A 205 3.22 -12.12 8.59
C THR A 205 3.82 -12.64 7.28
N LEU A 206 4.45 -13.83 7.30
CA LEU A 206 4.99 -14.45 6.09
C LEU A 206 3.88 -14.73 5.08
N ALA A 207 2.76 -15.30 5.53
CA ALA A 207 1.60 -15.58 4.67
C ALA A 207 1.02 -14.30 4.07
N SER A 208 0.88 -13.22 4.86
CA SER A 208 0.47 -11.89 4.40
C SER A 208 1.40 -11.37 3.30
N THR A 209 2.70 -11.38 3.58
CA THR A 209 3.72 -10.81 2.67
C THR A 209 3.81 -11.59 1.36
N VAL A 210 3.84 -12.92 1.43
CA VAL A 210 3.92 -13.76 0.22
C VAL A 210 2.65 -13.62 -0.62
N THR A 211 1.48 -13.63 0.02
CA THR A 211 0.22 -13.46 -0.69
C THR A 211 0.16 -12.08 -1.35
N TYR A 212 0.45 -11.01 -0.60
CA TYR A 212 0.47 -9.66 -1.15
C TYR A 212 1.46 -9.55 -2.32
N GLY A 213 2.71 -9.93 -2.13
CA GLY A 213 3.76 -9.80 -3.14
C GLY A 213 3.45 -10.55 -4.44
N LEU A 214 2.94 -11.80 -4.35
CA LEU A 214 2.59 -12.58 -5.53
C LEU A 214 1.38 -11.99 -6.28
N VAL A 215 0.36 -11.56 -5.55
CA VAL A 215 -0.87 -11.03 -6.14
C VAL A 215 -0.63 -9.63 -6.70
N SER A 216 0.12 -8.77 -6.02
CA SER A 216 0.50 -7.44 -6.49
C SER A 216 1.36 -7.55 -7.77
N CYS A 217 2.38 -8.42 -7.79
CA CYS A 217 3.13 -8.71 -9.03
C CYS A 217 2.20 -9.13 -10.18
N TRP A 218 1.21 -9.98 -9.89
CA TRP A 218 0.23 -10.40 -10.89
C TRP A 218 -0.60 -9.22 -11.40
N MET A 219 -1.09 -8.32 -10.52
CA MET A 219 -1.85 -7.15 -10.94
C MET A 219 -1.01 -6.20 -11.82
N TYR A 220 0.26 -5.98 -11.45
CA TYR A 220 1.20 -5.22 -12.28
C TYR A 220 1.41 -5.86 -13.66
N VAL A 221 1.55 -7.18 -13.73
CA VAL A 221 1.69 -7.91 -15.01
C VAL A 221 0.42 -7.79 -15.85
N ILE A 222 -0.77 -7.82 -15.24
CA ILE A 222 -2.03 -7.58 -15.94
C ILE A 222 -2.05 -6.16 -16.53
N GLY A 223 -1.71 -5.14 -15.75
CA GLY A 223 -1.66 -3.75 -16.20
C GLY A 223 -0.64 -3.54 -17.32
N MET A 224 0.59 -4.00 -17.13
CA MET A 224 1.64 -3.93 -18.14
C MET A 224 1.24 -4.68 -19.43
N GLY A 225 0.68 -5.87 -19.30
CA GLY A 225 0.18 -6.67 -20.43
C GLY A 225 -0.96 -5.96 -21.16
N ALA A 226 -1.88 -5.33 -20.42
CA ALA A 226 -2.97 -4.56 -21.01
C ALA A 226 -2.41 -3.45 -21.91
N ALA A 227 -1.50 -2.62 -21.40
CA ALA A 227 -0.90 -1.54 -22.18
C ALA A 227 -0.09 -2.05 -23.40
N ILE A 228 0.66 -3.16 -23.26
CA ILE A 228 1.49 -3.72 -24.34
C ILE A 228 0.65 -4.42 -25.42
N PHE A 229 -0.30 -5.29 -25.01
CA PHE A 229 -0.98 -6.18 -25.97
C PHE A 229 -2.29 -5.62 -26.52
N THR A 230 -2.96 -4.72 -25.80
CA THR A 230 -4.21 -4.13 -26.26
C THR A 230 -4.06 -2.68 -26.75
N GLY A 231 -2.94 -2.02 -26.38
CA GLY A 231 -2.74 -0.59 -26.59
C GLY A 231 -3.68 0.26 -25.71
N GLU A 232 -4.35 -0.36 -24.73
CA GLU A 232 -5.34 0.26 -23.87
C GLU A 232 -4.85 0.18 -22.41
N SER A 233 -4.90 1.29 -21.71
CA SER A 233 -4.58 1.36 -20.28
C SER A 233 -5.83 1.46 -19.40
N ASP A 234 -6.99 1.74 -19.98
CA ASP A 234 -8.27 1.79 -19.30
C ASP A 234 -8.86 0.38 -19.13
N ILE A 235 -8.81 -0.10 -17.88
CA ILE A 235 -9.30 -1.43 -17.50
C ILE A 235 -10.80 -1.58 -17.79
N ALA A 236 -11.59 -0.51 -17.65
CA ALA A 236 -13.02 -0.53 -17.97
C ALA A 236 -13.24 -0.83 -19.46
N GLN A 237 -12.46 -0.20 -20.35
CA GLN A 237 -12.54 -0.44 -21.79
C GLN A 237 -12.12 -1.86 -22.17
N ILE A 238 -11.08 -2.39 -21.53
CA ILE A 238 -10.64 -3.78 -21.74
C ILE A 238 -11.75 -4.74 -21.33
N MET A 239 -12.39 -4.52 -20.20
CA MET A 239 -13.48 -5.35 -19.69
C MET A 239 -14.73 -5.27 -20.58
N LEU A 240 -15.08 -4.09 -21.09
CA LEU A 240 -16.19 -3.90 -22.01
C LEU A 240 -15.94 -4.64 -23.33
N ARG A 241 -14.74 -4.52 -23.89
CA ARG A 241 -14.35 -5.25 -25.12
C ARG A 241 -14.36 -6.78 -24.91
N ALA A 242 -14.13 -7.22 -23.68
CA ALA A 242 -14.25 -8.63 -23.27
C ALA A 242 -15.71 -9.09 -23.10
N GLY A 243 -16.68 -8.22 -23.26
CA GLY A 243 -18.10 -8.53 -23.06
C GLY A 243 -18.52 -8.69 -21.60
N LEU A 244 -17.73 -8.18 -20.65
CA LEU A 244 -17.94 -8.35 -19.22
C LEU A 244 -18.87 -7.29 -18.58
N GLY A 245 -19.28 -6.26 -19.29
CA GLY A 245 -20.26 -5.21 -18.90
C GLY A 245 -20.63 -5.12 -17.41
N ILE A 246 -21.87 -5.50 -17.06
CA ILE A 246 -22.37 -5.43 -15.66
C ILE A 246 -21.54 -6.27 -14.65
N PRO A 247 -21.12 -7.52 -14.93
CA PRO A 247 -20.22 -8.25 -14.04
C PRO A 247 -18.92 -7.50 -13.73
N ALA A 248 -18.33 -6.85 -14.73
CA ALA A 248 -17.11 -6.04 -14.52
C ALA A 248 -17.37 -4.85 -13.59
N LEU A 249 -18.46 -4.14 -13.79
CA LEU A 249 -18.87 -3.02 -12.94
C LEU A 249 -19.00 -3.43 -11.47
N LEU A 250 -19.70 -4.54 -11.20
CA LEU A 250 -19.87 -5.03 -9.84
C LEU A 250 -18.52 -5.37 -9.18
N ILE A 251 -17.61 -5.96 -9.95
CA ILE A 251 -16.32 -6.39 -9.44
C ILE A 251 -15.41 -5.19 -9.19
N LEU A 252 -15.39 -4.20 -10.08
CA LEU A 252 -14.64 -2.95 -9.88
C LEU A 252 -15.09 -2.25 -8.60
N VAL A 253 -16.40 -2.08 -8.39
CA VAL A 253 -16.95 -1.46 -7.18
C VAL A 253 -16.57 -2.25 -5.94
N LEU A 254 -16.75 -3.58 -5.94
CA LEU A 254 -16.44 -4.42 -4.79
C LEU A 254 -14.94 -4.43 -4.48
N SER A 255 -14.08 -4.48 -5.48
CA SER A 255 -12.62 -4.39 -5.32
C SER A 255 -12.24 -3.07 -4.64
N THR A 256 -12.71 -1.96 -5.20
CA THR A 256 -12.45 -0.62 -4.64
C THR A 256 -12.93 -0.53 -3.20
N VAL A 257 -14.16 -0.96 -2.90
CA VAL A 257 -14.73 -0.90 -1.55
C VAL A 257 -13.90 -1.73 -0.55
N THR A 258 -13.49 -2.94 -0.92
CA THR A 258 -12.75 -3.82 0.00
C THR A 258 -11.33 -3.34 0.26
N THR A 259 -10.65 -2.80 -0.74
CA THR A 259 -9.29 -2.27 -0.57
C THR A 259 -9.31 -0.95 0.20
N THR A 260 -10.15 0.01 -0.20
CA THR A 260 -10.24 1.33 0.44
C THR A 260 -10.76 1.24 1.88
N PHE A 261 -11.58 0.21 2.19
CA PHE A 261 -11.94 -0.07 3.58
C PHE A 261 -10.70 -0.30 4.47
N LEU A 262 -9.63 -0.94 3.95
CA LEU A 262 -8.42 -1.17 4.73
C LEU A 262 -7.69 0.15 5.04
N ASP A 263 -7.67 1.10 4.10
CA ASP A 263 -7.09 2.42 4.30
C ASP A 263 -7.85 3.19 5.39
N ALA A 264 -9.17 3.27 5.25
CA ALA A 264 -10.03 3.96 6.21
C ALA A 264 -9.98 3.32 7.61
N PHE A 265 -9.94 1.98 7.70
CA PHE A 265 -9.80 1.24 8.95
C PHE A 265 -8.45 1.54 9.61
N SER A 266 -7.34 1.46 8.88
CA SER A 266 -6.00 1.72 9.40
C SER A 266 -5.79 3.20 9.75
N ALA A 267 -6.45 4.14 9.05
CA ALA A 267 -6.50 5.54 9.47
C ALA A 267 -7.12 5.68 10.86
N GLY A 268 -8.21 4.96 11.12
CA GLY A 268 -8.83 4.88 12.45
C GLY A 268 -7.87 4.35 13.51
N VAL A 269 -7.20 3.24 13.25
CA VAL A 269 -6.20 2.63 14.17
C VAL A 269 -5.04 3.59 14.43
N SER A 270 -4.56 4.30 13.39
CA SER A 270 -3.49 5.28 13.53
C SER A 270 -3.91 6.48 14.39
N CYS A 271 -5.16 6.93 14.26
CA CYS A 271 -5.72 7.98 15.12
C CYS A 271 -5.88 7.54 16.58
N GLU A 272 -6.21 6.29 16.87
CA GLU A 272 -6.20 5.75 18.25
C GLU A 272 -4.81 5.81 18.87
N SER A 273 -3.74 5.68 18.07
CA SER A 273 -2.36 5.89 18.52
C SER A 273 -2.04 7.34 18.83
N LEU A 274 -2.72 8.32 18.18
CA LEU A 274 -2.61 9.75 18.51
C LEU A 274 -3.32 10.08 19.82
N SER A 275 -4.51 9.53 20.04
CA SER A 275 -5.29 9.73 21.24
C SER A 275 -6.27 8.59 21.48
N GLN A 276 -6.20 7.98 22.67
CA GLN A 276 -7.15 6.94 23.09
C GLN A 276 -8.61 7.41 23.21
N LYS A 277 -8.86 8.72 23.13
CA LYS A 277 -10.22 9.30 23.11
C LYS A 277 -10.88 9.20 21.73
N LEU A 278 -10.09 8.98 20.68
CA LEU A 278 -10.60 8.85 19.32
C LEU A 278 -11.12 7.43 19.11
N ASN A 279 -12.29 7.35 18.52
CA ASN A 279 -12.87 6.06 18.12
C ASN A 279 -12.49 5.77 16.67
N GLY A 280 -11.70 4.70 16.45
CA GLY A 280 -11.18 4.35 15.13
C GLY A 280 -12.25 4.17 14.07
N ARG A 281 -13.44 3.61 14.45
CA ARG A 281 -14.59 3.47 13.53
C ARG A 281 -15.12 4.82 13.06
N THR A 282 -15.29 5.77 13.99
CA THR A 282 -15.77 7.11 13.65
C THR A 282 -14.76 7.84 12.77
N VAL A 283 -13.48 7.72 13.09
CA VAL A 283 -12.40 8.31 12.27
C VAL A 283 -12.38 7.69 10.87
N GLY A 284 -12.50 6.38 10.73
CA GLY A 284 -12.60 5.71 9.42
C GLY A 284 -13.74 6.25 8.56
N ILE A 285 -14.92 6.50 9.17
CA ILE A 285 -16.06 7.12 8.48
C ILE A 285 -15.71 8.56 8.04
N ILE A 286 -15.12 9.36 8.92
CA ILE A 286 -14.70 10.75 8.61
C ILE A 286 -13.70 10.76 7.46
N VAL A 287 -12.69 9.90 7.50
CA VAL A 287 -11.68 9.74 6.43
C VAL A 287 -12.36 9.38 5.10
N THR A 288 -13.32 8.45 5.12
CA THR A 288 -14.08 8.08 3.93
C THR A 288 -14.88 9.26 3.37
N VAL A 289 -15.53 10.04 4.24
CA VAL A 289 -16.28 11.25 3.81
C VAL A 289 -15.33 12.27 3.18
N ILE A 290 -14.17 12.53 3.80
CA ILE A 290 -13.15 13.46 3.28
C ILE A 290 -12.62 12.95 1.93
N GLY A 291 -12.26 11.66 1.83
CA GLY A 291 -11.81 11.04 0.59
C GLY A 291 -12.85 11.10 -0.52
N THR A 292 -14.14 10.85 -0.19
CA THR A 292 -15.26 10.96 -1.15
C THR A 292 -15.42 12.38 -1.68
N ILE A 293 -15.37 13.39 -0.80
CA ILE A 293 -15.43 14.80 -1.19
C ILE A 293 -14.22 15.14 -2.10
N GLY A 294 -13.03 14.69 -1.72
CA GLY A 294 -11.81 14.85 -2.53
C GLY A 294 -11.97 14.25 -3.92
N ALA A 295 -12.46 13.01 -4.02
CA ALA A 295 -12.70 12.31 -5.28
C ALA A 295 -13.77 12.99 -6.16
N CYS A 296 -14.73 13.68 -5.56
CA CYS A 296 -15.73 14.45 -6.32
C CYS A 296 -15.21 15.77 -6.86
N LEU A 297 -14.23 16.40 -6.18
CA LEU A 297 -13.81 17.78 -6.46
C LEU A 297 -12.47 17.87 -7.20
N PHE A 298 -11.60 16.88 -7.08
CA PHE A 298 -10.24 16.92 -7.59
C PHE A 298 -9.96 15.74 -8.50
N ASN A 299 -9.14 15.98 -9.54
CA ASN A 299 -8.48 14.92 -10.28
C ASN A 299 -7.33 14.35 -9.42
N MET A 300 -7.32 13.04 -9.20
CA MET A 300 -6.36 12.36 -8.33
C MET A 300 -5.44 11.38 -9.09
N ASP A 301 -5.17 11.65 -10.38
CA ASP A 301 -4.39 10.74 -11.26
C ASP A 301 -2.87 10.69 -10.94
N ASP A 302 -2.35 11.60 -10.09
CA ASP A 302 -0.90 11.68 -9.82
C ASP A 302 -0.45 10.70 -8.73
N ILE A 303 -0.71 9.42 -8.94
CA ILE A 303 -0.34 8.34 -8.02
C ILE A 303 1.18 8.22 -7.85
N THR A 304 1.96 8.51 -8.88
CA THR A 304 3.42 8.32 -8.86
C THR A 304 4.11 9.27 -7.88
N ASN A 305 3.79 10.58 -7.94
CA ASN A 305 4.36 11.55 -7.00
C ASN A 305 3.89 11.29 -5.57
N PHE A 306 2.65 10.83 -5.40
CA PHE A 306 2.14 10.44 -4.09
C PHE A 306 2.91 9.23 -3.51
N LEU A 307 3.16 8.20 -4.31
CA LEU A 307 3.98 7.04 -3.92
C LEU A 307 5.42 7.45 -3.53
N TYR A 308 6.05 8.35 -4.28
CA TYR A 308 7.39 8.84 -3.95
C TYR A 308 7.42 9.68 -2.67
N LEU A 309 6.36 10.45 -2.40
CA LEU A 309 6.23 11.16 -1.13
C LEU A 309 6.14 10.18 0.04
N ILE A 310 5.29 9.15 -0.07
CA ILE A 310 5.17 8.07 0.91
C ILE A 310 6.51 7.38 1.13
N GLY A 311 7.20 7.01 0.05
CA GLY A 311 8.52 6.38 0.11
C GLY A 311 9.52 7.23 0.87
N SER A 312 9.56 8.54 0.60
CA SER A 312 10.49 9.45 1.28
C SER A 312 10.28 9.56 2.79
N VAL A 313 9.04 9.39 3.25
CA VAL A 313 8.68 9.44 4.69
C VAL A 313 8.90 8.09 5.38
N PHE A 314 8.35 7.03 4.79
CA PHE A 314 8.24 5.75 5.49
C PHE A 314 9.43 4.79 5.27
N ALA A 315 10.19 4.94 4.20
CA ALA A 315 11.41 4.14 4.03
C ALA A 315 12.48 4.47 5.08
N PRO A 316 12.81 5.75 5.39
CA PRO A 316 13.70 6.07 6.50
C PRO A 316 13.09 5.74 7.87
N MET A 317 11.78 5.88 8.05
CA MET A 317 11.10 5.51 9.28
C MET A 317 11.31 4.03 9.60
N ILE A 318 11.03 3.14 8.63
CA ILE A 318 11.23 1.70 8.83
C ILE A 318 12.70 1.35 9.01
N ALA A 319 13.62 2.01 8.30
CA ALA A 319 15.06 1.79 8.46
C ALA A 319 15.52 2.02 9.90
N VAL A 320 15.05 3.10 10.55
CA VAL A 320 15.30 3.36 11.97
C VAL A 320 14.65 2.26 12.84
N GLN A 321 13.38 1.89 12.57
CA GLN A 321 12.71 0.83 13.35
C GLN A 321 13.42 -0.51 13.24
N LEU A 322 13.85 -0.91 12.04
CA LEU A 322 14.58 -2.17 11.85
C LEU A 322 15.91 -2.17 12.59
N THR A 323 16.64 -1.05 12.55
CA THR A 323 17.92 -0.92 13.23
C THR A 323 17.76 -0.95 14.73
N THR A 324 16.83 -0.18 15.28
CA THR A 324 16.59 -0.13 16.73
C THR A 324 16.08 -1.45 17.27
N TYR A 325 15.13 -2.09 16.58
CA TYR A 325 14.51 -3.32 17.05
C TYR A 325 15.39 -4.56 16.88
N PHE A 326 15.90 -4.81 15.65
CA PHE A 326 16.61 -6.06 15.36
C PHE A 326 18.11 -6.01 15.70
N ILE A 327 18.76 -4.84 15.49
CA ILE A 327 20.22 -4.72 15.61
C ILE A 327 20.60 -4.17 17.00
N LEU A 328 20.04 -3.04 17.40
CA LEU A 328 20.39 -2.37 18.65
C LEU A 328 19.63 -2.91 19.86
N LYS A 329 18.44 -3.54 19.62
CA LYS A 329 17.52 -4.01 20.67
C LYS A 329 17.16 -2.88 21.66
N LYS A 330 16.99 -1.67 21.12
CA LYS A 330 16.67 -0.45 21.87
C LYS A 330 15.16 -0.21 21.84
N ASP A 331 14.58 0.09 22.99
CA ASP A 331 13.18 0.51 23.14
C ASP A 331 13.14 1.87 23.83
N SER A 332 12.76 2.90 23.07
CA SER A 332 12.62 4.29 23.52
C SER A 332 11.20 4.66 23.93
N PHE A 333 10.30 3.68 24.11
CA PHE A 333 8.87 3.93 24.40
C PHE A 333 8.64 4.80 25.67
N LYS A 334 9.55 4.74 26.65
CA LYS A 334 9.47 5.53 27.88
C LYS A 334 9.95 6.97 27.71
N GLU A 335 10.69 7.27 26.66
CA GLU A 335 11.18 8.61 26.36
C GLU A 335 10.09 9.43 25.65
N ALA A 336 10.03 10.75 25.90
CA ALA A 336 9.10 11.62 25.16
C ALA A 336 9.51 11.69 23.68
N PHE A 337 10.79 11.91 23.41
CA PHE A 337 11.39 11.99 22.08
C PHE A 337 12.74 11.30 22.08
N ASP A 338 12.97 10.43 21.11
CA ASP A 338 14.32 9.96 20.76
C ASP A 338 14.88 10.88 19.67
N TRP A 339 15.51 11.99 20.10
CA TRP A 339 16.02 13.01 19.19
C TRP A 339 17.08 12.47 18.21
N PRO A 340 18.04 11.61 18.64
CA PRO A 340 18.97 10.98 17.71
C PRO A 340 18.26 10.27 16.56
N ASN A 341 17.25 9.47 16.85
CA ASN A 341 16.51 8.72 15.84
C ASN A 341 15.63 9.61 14.96
N LEU A 342 15.04 10.68 15.50
CA LEU A 342 14.28 11.67 14.72
C LEU A 342 15.18 12.42 13.73
N ILE A 343 16.40 12.79 14.16
CA ILE A 343 17.39 13.45 13.29
C ILE A 343 17.85 12.47 12.20
N VAL A 344 18.13 11.21 12.55
CA VAL A 344 18.51 10.17 11.57
C VAL A 344 17.38 9.97 10.54
N TRP A 345 16.12 9.92 10.98
CA TRP A 345 14.98 9.86 10.06
C TRP A 345 14.94 11.05 9.11
N LEU A 346 15.13 12.27 9.62
CA LEU A 346 15.13 13.47 8.78
C LEU A 346 16.28 13.45 7.77
N LEU A 347 17.47 13.02 8.17
CA LEU A 347 18.62 12.85 7.26
C LEU A 347 18.32 11.77 6.20
N GLY A 348 17.66 10.68 6.59
CA GLY A 348 17.21 9.63 5.67
C GLY A 348 16.17 10.14 4.68
N PHE A 349 15.21 10.97 5.12
CA PHE A 349 14.24 11.63 4.25
C PHE A 349 14.97 12.53 3.22
N ILE A 350 15.91 13.35 3.66
CA ILE A 350 16.71 14.20 2.76
C ILE A 350 17.51 13.34 1.78
N ALA A 351 18.15 12.26 2.26
CA ALA A 351 18.91 11.36 1.40
C ALA A 351 18.00 10.72 0.33
N TYR A 352 16.81 10.26 0.69
CA TYR A 352 15.84 9.72 -0.29
C TYR A 352 15.50 10.76 -1.36
N ARG A 353 15.17 12.01 -0.95
CA ARG A 353 14.85 13.10 -1.89
C ARG A 353 16.00 13.47 -2.80
N LEU A 354 17.24 13.44 -2.30
CA LEU A 354 18.44 13.66 -3.12
C LEU A 354 18.69 12.50 -4.09
N LEU A 355 18.49 11.25 -3.65
CA LEU A 355 18.64 10.08 -4.51
C LEU A 355 17.63 10.04 -5.67
N MET A 356 16.46 10.68 -5.55
CA MET A 356 15.50 10.80 -6.65
C MET A 356 16.06 11.54 -7.89
N SER A 357 17.14 12.31 -7.75
CA SER A 357 17.82 12.95 -8.88
C SER A 357 18.84 12.04 -9.58
N VAL A 358 19.04 10.82 -9.05
CA VAL A 358 20.03 9.85 -9.56
C VAL A 358 19.30 8.59 -10.01
N ASP A 359 19.54 8.18 -11.26
CA ASP A 359 18.97 6.91 -11.75
C ASP A 359 19.78 5.72 -11.23
N LEU A 360 19.28 5.08 -10.18
CA LEU A 360 19.89 3.92 -9.55
C LEU A 360 19.17 2.64 -9.97
N PRO A 361 19.88 1.60 -10.43
CA PRO A 361 19.24 0.36 -10.94
C PRO A 361 18.33 -0.37 -9.94
N VAL A 362 18.52 -0.13 -8.65
CA VAL A 362 17.76 -0.75 -7.55
C VAL A 362 16.69 0.19 -6.96
N GLY A 363 16.43 1.30 -7.65
CA GLY A 363 15.53 2.35 -7.14
C GLY A 363 16.17 3.17 -6.00
N ASN A 364 15.39 4.08 -5.43
CA ASN A 364 15.86 5.04 -4.41
C ASN A 364 15.65 4.50 -2.99
N THR A 365 14.59 3.71 -2.79
CA THR A 365 14.19 3.18 -1.47
C THR A 365 15.30 2.33 -0.84
N LEU A 366 15.85 1.35 -1.56
CA LEU A 366 16.85 0.45 -0.98
C LEU A 366 18.12 1.20 -0.52
N PRO A 367 18.76 2.06 -1.33
CA PRO A 367 19.90 2.85 -0.89
C PRO A 367 19.55 3.79 0.28
N ALA A 368 18.40 4.45 0.25
CA ALA A 368 17.96 5.33 1.35
C ALA A 368 17.78 4.56 2.66
N VAL A 369 17.19 3.36 2.61
CA VAL A 369 17.06 2.47 3.78
C VAL A 369 18.43 2.08 4.32
N VAL A 370 19.35 1.63 3.46
CA VAL A 370 20.71 1.23 3.89
C VAL A 370 21.46 2.40 4.51
N ILE A 371 21.46 3.57 3.88
CA ILE A 371 22.09 4.78 4.42
C ILE A 371 21.52 5.12 5.79
N THR A 372 20.17 5.11 5.90
CA THR A 372 19.50 5.43 7.17
C THR A 372 19.82 4.41 8.26
N MET A 373 19.86 3.11 7.93
CA MET A 373 20.22 2.06 8.89
C MET A 373 21.66 2.25 9.40
N VAL A 374 22.61 2.52 8.52
CA VAL A 374 24.02 2.77 8.87
C VAL A 374 24.12 4.01 9.76
N LEU A 375 23.49 5.11 9.38
CA LEU A 375 23.46 6.34 10.19
C LEU A 375 22.83 6.07 11.57
N CYS A 376 21.70 5.36 11.61
CA CYS A 376 21.04 5.01 12.87
C CYS A 376 21.95 4.20 13.78
N TYR A 377 22.64 3.21 13.24
CA TYR A 377 23.59 2.39 14.01
C TYR A 377 24.73 3.24 14.56
N ILE A 378 25.39 4.05 13.72
CA ILE A 378 26.53 4.89 14.11
C ILE A 378 26.10 5.90 15.20
N VAL A 379 25.03 6.64 14.95
CA VAL A 379 24.55 7.69 15.86
C VAL A 379 24.20 7.11 17.23
N ASN A 380 23.50 5.97 17.28
CA ASN A 380 23.14 5.34 18.56
C ASN A 380 24.33 4.70 19.29
N LYS A 381 25.45 4.41 18.60
CA LYS A 381 26.69 3.98 19.24
C LYS A 381 27.50 5.15 19.82
N LEU A 382 27.45 6.31 19.15
CA LEU A 382 28.18 7.52 19.58
C LEU A 382 27.42 8.31 20.67
N VAL A 383 26.10 8.25 20.65
CA VAL A 383 25.23 8.93 21.62
C VAL A 383 24.45 7.86 22.38
N PRO A 384 25.05 7.20 23.39
CA PRO A 384 24.32 6.23 24.17
C PRO A 384 23.13 6.89 24.88
N SER A 385 21.97 6.23 24.83
CA SER A 385 20.77 6.70 25.54
C SER A 385 21.13 6.86 27.03
N LYS A 386 20.68 7.96 27.63
CA LYS A 386 20.70 8.11 29.07
C LYS A 386 19.83 6.97 29.63
N ALA A 387 20.45 5.99 30.28
CA ALA A 387 19.78 4.90 30.95
C ALA A 387 18.83 5.40 32.04
#